data_d3df56043d4c57223b1339b025b3eb34
#
_entry.id   d3df56043d4c57223b1339b025b3eb34
#
_cell.length_a   1.000
_cell.length_b   1.000
_cell.length_c   1.000
_cell.angle_alpha   90.00
_cell.angle_beta   90.00
_cell.angle_gamma   90.00
#
_symmetry.space_group_name_H-M   'P 1'
#
loop_
_entity.id
_entity.type
_entity.pdbx_description
1 polymer ?
#
loop_
_entity_poly.entity_id
_entity_poly.type
_entity_poly.pdbx_seq_one_letter_code
_entity_poly.pdbx_strand_id
1 'polypeptide(L)'
;MFKGFTAANWVSQIGYVMGDIPVVYGGWETDTMLRIIAGLAAVLGHMYTLFAGFQGGKGVITAAGMLYALDPISISISISIFLILTYTTRYVSIGSMLATASYPLINLFMRYGLGMPVDGSLLVFSSVTAIAILFRHKGNIKRLLNGTENRISSFKPAKGHINKEPSS
;
A
#
# COMPACT_ATOMS: atom_id res chain seq x y z
N MET A 1 11.46 -32.33 11.81
CA MET A 1 12.52 -32.19 10.78
C MET A 1 11.97 -31.32 9.64
N PHE A 2 12.08 -29.99 9.75
CA PHE A 2 11.57 -29.04 8.76
C PHE A 2 12.59 -28.89 7.63
N LYS A 3 12.38 -29.61 6.52
CA LYS A 3 13.19 -29.44 5.32
C LYS A 3 12.66 -28.22 4.54
N GLY A 4 13.51 -27.19 4.41
CA GLY A 4 13.55 -26.28 3.28
C GLY A 4 12.32 -25.38 3.07
N PHE A 5 12.06 -24.46 4.00
CA PHE A 5 11.19 -23.32 3.75
C PHE A 5 12.01 -22.27 2.97
N THR A 6 12.00 -22.34 1.64
CA THR A 6 12.57 -21.29 0.79
C THR A 6 11.45 -20.40 0.25
N ALA A 7 11.75 -19.13 0.00
CA ALA A 7 10.79 -18.19 -0.56
C ALA A 7 10.13 -18.69 -1.88
N ALA A 8 10.85 -19.53 -2.64
CA ALA A 8 10.33 -20.19 -3.84
C ALA A 8 9.18 -21.17 -3.52
N ASN A 9 9.17 -21.82 -2.35
CA ASN A 9 8.10 -22.75 -1.97
C ASN A 9 6.82 -22.04 -1.53
N TRP A 10 6.91 -20.80 -1.08
CA TRP A 10 5.74 -19.99 -0.74
C TRP A 10 4.93 -19.60 -1.99
N VAL A 11 5.61 -19.18 -3.02
CA VAL A 11 4.97 -18.79 -4.30
C VAL A 11 4.31 -19.99 -4.96
N SER A 12 4.94 -21.17 -4.94
CA SER A 12 4.36 -22.38 -5.49
C SER A 12 3.16 -22.90 -4.69
N GLN A 13 3.14 -22.79 -3.36
CA GLN A 13 2.01 -23.24 -2.55
C GLN A 13 0.77 -22.35 -2.68
N ILE A 14 0.94 -21.04 -2.87
CA ILE A 14 -0.19 -20.15 -3.16
C ILE A 14 -0.76 -20.43 -4.56
N GLY A 15 0.07 -20.78 -5.53
CA GLY A 15 -0.35 -21.18 -6.89
C GLY A 15 -1.23 -22.45 -6.91
N TYR A 16 -0.95 -23.42 -6.03
CA TYR A 16 -1.73 -24.67 -5.94
C TYR A 16 -3.15 -24.49 -5.40
N VAL A 17 -3.43 -23.41 -4.67
CA VAL A 17 -4.78 -23.17 -4.10
C VAL A 17 -5.74 -22.53 -5.10
N MET A 18 -5.26 -21.98 -6.23
CA MET A 18 -6.07 -21.21 -7.18
C MET A 18 -6.14 -21.78 -8.60
N GLY A 19 -5.76 -23.06 -8.81
CA GLY A 19 -5.95 -23.77 -10.08
C GLY A 19 -5.02 -23.28 -11.21
N ASP A 20 -4.32 -24.23 -11.83
CA ASP A 20 -3.40 -24.04 -12.92
C ASP A 20 -4.02 -23.30 -14.10
N ILE A 21 -3.69 -22.03 -14.29
CA ILE A 21 -3.76 -21.38 -15.60
C ILE A 21 -2.39 -20.75 -15.87
N PRO A 22 -1.42 -21.50 -16.39
CA PRO A 22 -0.17 -20.91 -16.84
C PRO A 22 -0.36 -20.31 -18.22
N VAL A 23 -0.62 -19.03 -18.31
CA VAL A 23 -0.43 -18.28 -19.55
C VAL A 23 0.65 -17.26 -19.31
N VAL A 24 1.88 -17.62 -19.64
CA VAL A 24 3.04 -16.74 -19.61
C VAL A 24 3.16 -16.01 -20.93
N TYR A 25 2.77 -14.77 -21.00
CA TYR A 25 3.11 -13.88 -22.09
C TYR A 25 4.23 -12.92 -21.62
N GLY A 26 5.45 -13.11 -22.14
CA GLY A 26 6.51 -12.12 -21.98
C GLY A 26 7.00 -11.84 -20.54
N GLY A 27 6.90 -12.82 -19.62
CA GLY A 27 7.31 -12.64 -18.22
C GLY A 27 6.24 -11.98 -17.34
N TRP A 28 5.02 -11.90 -17.82
CA TRP A 28 3.85 -11.39 -17.09
C TRP A 28 2.89 -12.54 -16.83
N GLU A 29 2.72 -12.90 -15.58
CA GLU A 29 1.78 -13.95 -15.20
C GLU A 29 0.34 -13.43 -15.28
N THR A 30 -0.53 -14.17 -15.97
CA THR A 30 -1.94 -13.78 -16.17
C THR A 30 -2.67 -13.64 -14.84
N ASP A 31 -2.39 -14.50 -13.87
CA ASP A 31 -2.98 -14.43 -12.53
C ASP A 31 -2.58 -13.13 -11.81
N THR A 32 -1.30 -12.77 -11.86
CA THR A 32 -0.81 -11.50 -11.32
C THR A 32 -1.48 -10.30 -11.99
N MET A 33 -1.66 -10.34 -13.31
CA MET A 33 -2.35 -9.26 -14.04
C MET A 33 -3.82 -9.13 -13.64
N LEU A 34 -4.55 -10.23 -13.50
CA LEU A 34 -5.95 -10.20 -13.05
C LEU A 34 -6.08 -9.64 -11.63
N ARG A 35 -5.23 -10.03 -10.73
CA ARG A 35 -5.18 -9.49 -9.35
C ARG A 35 -4.85 -8.00 -9.36
N ILE A 36 -3.91 -7.57 -10.21
CA ILE A 36 -3.56 -6.16 -10.39
C ILE A 36 -4.76 -5.36 -10.92
N ILE A 37 -5.45 -5.85 -11.94
CA ILE A 37 -6.63 -5.16 -12.50
C ILE A 37 -7.74 -5.04 -11.45
N ALA A 38 -8.04 -6.12 -10.74
CA ALA A 38 -9.04 -6.11 -9.67
C ALA A 38 -8.66 -5.13 -8.54
N GLY A 39 -7.40 -5.14 -8.13
CA GLY A 39 -6.90 -4.22 -7.12
C GLY A 39 -6.89 -2.76 -7.57
N LEU A 40 -6.54 -2.50 -8.84
CA LEU A 40 -6.62 -1.15 -9.42
C LEU A 40 -8.07 -0.64 -9.42
N ALA A 41 -9.02 -1.48 -9.82
CA ALA A 41 -10.44 -1.14 -9.77
C ALA A 41 -10.88 -0.80 -8.33
N ALA A 42 -10.42 -1.56 -7.33
CA ALA A 42 -10.70 -1.28 -5.93
C ALA A 42 -10.09 0.05 -5.45
N VAL A 43 -8.83 0.34 -5.82
CA VAL A 43 -8.16 1.61 -5.48
C VAL A 43 -8.87 2.79 -6.13
N LEU A 44 -9.18 2.70 -7.42
CA LEU A 44 -9.91 3.75 -8.14
C LEU A 44 -11.31 3.94 -7.58
N GLY A 45 -12.03 2.85 -7.28
CA GLY A 45 -13.36 2.91 -6.66
C GLY A 45 -13.32 3.59 -5.29
N HIS A 46 -12.27 3.37 -4.49
CA HIS A 46 -12.07 4.07 -3.24
C HIS A 46 -11.71 5.55 -3.42
N MET A 47 -10.90 5.89 -4.41
CA MET A 47 -10.49 7.27 -4.70
C MET A 47 -11.61 8.11 -5.30
N TYR A 48 -12.48 7.49 -6.10
CA TYR A 48 -13.58 8.13 -6.85
C TYR A 48 -14.93 7.48 -6.50
N THR A 49 -15.28 7.49 -5.21
CA THR A 49 -16.50 6.86 -4.72
C THR A 49 -17.74 7.52 -5.30
N LEU A 50 -18.50 6.78 -6.12
CA LEU A 50 -19.74 7.25 -6.75
C LEU A 50 -20.78 7.71 -5.72
N PHE A 51 -20.92 6.97 -4.63
CA PHE A 51 -21.91 7.25 -3.58
C PHE A 51 -21.56 8.45 -2.69
N ALA A 52 -20.33 8.97 -2.76
CA ALA A 52 -19.88 10.14 -1.99
C ALA A 52 -19.54 11.34 -2.92
N GLY A 53 -20.23 11.47 -4.05
CA GLY A 53 -20.04 12.57 -4.97
C GLY A 53 -18.62 12.67 -5.53
N PHE A 54 -17.97 11.54 -5.78
CA PHE A 54 -16.57 11.42 -6.25
C PHE A 54 -15.52 11.98 -5.27
N GLN A 55 -15.89 12.18 -4.00
CA GLN A 55 -15.00 12.65 -2.94
C GLN A 55 -14.55 11.49 -2.06
N GLY A 56 -13.79 10.57 -2.63
CA GLY A 56 -13.20 9.43 -1.92
C GLY A 56 -11.88 9.76 -1.22
N GLY A 57 -11.29 8.73 -0.63
CA GLY A 57 -9.99 8.79 0.04
C GLY A 57 -8.80 8.99 -0.91
N LYS A 58 -7.58 8.86 -0.40
CA LYS A 58 -6.34 8.96 -1.18
C LYS A 58 -5.88 7.64 -1.78
N GLY A 59 -6.55 6.53 -1.45
CA GLY A 59 -6.24 5.21 -1.96
C GLY A 59 -5.09 4.48 -1.28
N VAL A 60 -4.40 5.10 -0.33
CA VAL A 60 -3.18 4.52 0.30
C VAL A 60 -3.45 3.18 0.99
N ILE A 61 -4.45 3.12 1.86
CA ILE A 61 -4.77 1.91 2.63
C ILE A 61 -5.28 0.80 1.73
N THR A 62 -6.12 1.14 0.74
CA THR A 62 -6.64 0.17 -0.22
C THR A 62 -5.52 -0.40 -1.10
N ALA A 63 -4.60 0.46 -1.57
CA ALA A 63 -3.42 0.04 -2.30
C ALA A 63 -2.49 -0.84 -1.44
N ALA A 64 -2.27 -0.46 -0.18
CA ALA A 64 -1.45 -1.24 0.75
C ALA A 64 -2.04 -2.63 1.00
N GLY A 65 -3.35 -2.75 1.21
CA GLY A 65 -4.02 -4.04 1.39
C GLY A 65 -3.92 -4.94 0.16
N MET A 66 -4.12 -4.39 -1.03
CA MET A 66 -3.94 -5.10 -2.29
C MET A 66 -2.49 -5.56 -2.48
N LEU A 67 -1.53 -4.65 -2.30
CA LEU A 67 -0.10 -4.95 -2.47
C LEU A 67 0.39 -5.97 -1.43
N TYR A 68 -0.19 -5.99 -0.24
CA TYR A 68 0.12 -6.98 0.78
C TYR A 68 -0.25 -8.41 0.33
N ALA A 69 -1.33 -8.55 -0.44
CA ALA A 69 -1.73 -9.83 -1.00
C ALA A 69 -0.82 -10.30 -2.15
N LEU A 70 -0.14 -9.38 -2.85
CA LEU A 70 0.73 -9.67 -3.98
C LEU A 70 2.20 -9.82 -3.59
N ASP A 71 2.68 -8.96 -2.68
CA ASP A 71 4.08 -8.87 -2.28
C ASP A 71 4.18 -8.44 -0.81
N PRO A 72 4.03 -9.38 0.13
CA PRO A 72 4.02 -9.08 1.55
C PRO A 72 5.36 -8.55 2.08
N ILE A 73 6.48 -8.86 1.41
CA ILE A 73 7.81 -8.45 1.90
C ILE A 73 8.02 -6.96 1.66
N SER A 74 7.95 -6.52 0.39
CA SER A 74 8.20 -5.11 0.04
C SER A 74 7.19 -4.16 0.67
N ILE A 75 5.91 -4.58 0.75
CA ILE A 75 4.89 -3.75 1.39
C ILE A 75 5.09 -3.64 2.90
N SER A 76 5.55 -4.71 3.57
CA SER A 76 5.87 -4.64 5.01
C SER A 76 7.00 -3.67 5.29
N ILE A 77 8.02 -3.61 4.45
CA ILE A 77 9.10 -2.61 4.54
C ILE A 77 8.51 -1.19 4.37
N SER A 78 7.66 -0.99 3.36
CA SER A 78 7.02 0.31 3.12
C SER A 78 6.09 0.74 4.26
N ILE A 79 5.34 -0.19 4.85
CA ILE A 79 4.52 0.06 6.05
C ILE A 79 5.40 0.43 7.24
N SER A 80 6.54 -0.22 7.41
CA SER A 80 7.50 0.12 8.47
C SER A 80 8.03 1.54 8.29
N ILE A 81 8.37 1.94 7.06
CA ILE A 81 8.75 3.33 6.72
C ILE A 81 7.61 4.30 7.08
N PHE A 82 6.37 3.97 6.71
CA PHE A 82 5.20 4.77 7.08
C PHE A 82 5.10 4.98 8.59
N LEU A 83 5.19 3.90 9.36
CA LEU A 83 5.07 3.96 10.82
C LEU A 83 6.18 4.78 11.47
N ILE A 84 7.44 4.54 11.06
CA ILE A 84 8.60 5.26 11.57
C ILE A 84 8.48 6.76 11.27
N LEU A 85 8.18 7.12 10.02
CA LEU A 85 8.07 8.50 9.61
C LEU A 85 6.87 9.21 10.27
N THR A 86 5.74 8.53 10.38
CA THR A 86 4.56 9.09 11.05
C THR A 86 4.81 9.30 12.53
N TYR A 87 5.49 8.34 13.18
CA TYR A 87 5.83 8.47 14.61
C TYR A 87 6.81 9.61 14.88
N THR A 88 7.87 9.72 14.06
CA THR A 88 8.93 10.72 14.25
C THR A 88 8.50 12.13 13.85
N THR A 89 7.85 12.28 12.69
CA THR A 89 7.45 13.60 12.17
C THR A 89 6.12 14.07 12.71
N ARG A 90 5.27 13.15 13.16
CA ARG A 90 3.86 13.35 13.53
C ARG A 90 2.96 13.81 12.37
N TYR A 91 3.40 13.66 11.12
CA TYR A 91 2.62 13.94 9.92
C TYR A 91 2.30 12.64 9.18
N VAL A 92 1.03 12.23 9.20
CA VAL A 92 0.55 11.05 8.45
C VAL A 92 0.80 11.22 6.95
N SER A 93 0.66 12.44 6.45
CA SER A 93 0.88 12.74 5.03
C SER A 93 2.32 12.51 4.58
N ILE A 94 3.32 12.85 5.39
CA ILE A 94 4.73 12.59 5.09
C ILE A 94 4.98 11.08 5.06
N GLY A 95 4.53 10.36 6.10
CA GLY A 95 4.64 8.91 6.15
C GLY A 95 4.00 8.23 4.95
N SER A 96 2.77 8.63 4.60
CA SER A 96 2.04 8.05 3.46
C SER A 96 2.74 8.31 2.12
N MET A 97 3.20 9.52 1.87
CA MET A 97 3.87 9.86 0.61
C MET A 97 5.19 9.11 0.45
N LEU A 98 6.02 9.10 1.49
CA LEU A 98 7.33 8.43 1.42
C LEU A 98 7.20 6.90 1.39
N ALA A 99 6.28 6.32 2.15
CA ALA A 99 6.00 4.89 2.07
C ALA A 99 5.47 4.49 0.68
N THR A 100 4.58 5.30 0.10
CA THR A 100 4.06 5.06 -1.25
C THR A 100 5.18 5.12 -2.31
N ALA A 101 6.08 6.10 -2.21
CA ALA A 101 7.21 6.22 -3.13
C ALA A 101 8.27 5.13 -2.91
N SER A 102 8.47 4.66 -1.68
CA SER A 102 9.47 3.64 -1.36
C SER A 102 9.12 2.26 -1.95
N TYR A 103 7.83 1.91 -2.07
CA TYR A 103 7.42 0.58 -2.50
C TYR A 103 7.95 0.19 -3.90
N PRO A 104 7.75 0.97 -4.98
CA PRO A 104 8.33 0.63 -6.28
C PRO A 104 9.86 0.66 -6.28
N LEU A 105 10.49 1.50 -5.46
CA LEU A 105 11.95 1.55 -5.34
C LEU A 105 12.52 0.30 -4.64
N ILE A 106 11.84 -0.20 -3.61
CA ILE A 106 12.18 -1.46 -2.94
C ILE A 106 12.09 -2.62 -3.94
N ASN A 107 11.00 -2.69 -4.72
CA ASN A 107 10.81 -3.72 -5.74
C ASN A 107 11.89 -3.65 -6.83
N LEU A 108 12.26 -2.44 -7.25
CA LEU A 108 13.34 -2.23 -8.21
C LEU A 108 14.67 -2.75 -7.65
N PHE A 109 14.98 -2.42 -6.40
CA PHE A 109 16.18 -2.90 -5.72
C PHE A 109 16.17 -4.42 -5.53
N MET A 110 15.04 -5.02 -5.11
CA MET A 110 14.91 -6.47 -4.98
C MET A 110 15.16 -7.18 -6.31
N ARG A 111 14.58 -6.67 -7.40
CA ARG A 111 14.73 -7.29 -8.73
C ARG A 111 16.15 -7.15 -9.28
N TYR A 112 16.69 -5.95 -9.31
CA TYR A 112 17.96 -5.66 -10.00
C TYR A 112 19.18 -5.66 -9.08
N GLY A 113 19.01 -5.37 -7.79
CA GLY A 113 20.08 -5.37 -6.81
C GLY A 113 20.30 -6.73 -6.15
N LEU A 114 19.21 -7.45 -5.84
CA LEU A 114 19.27 -8.73 -5.14
C LEU A 114 18.98 -9.93 -6.06
N GLY A 115 18.61 -9.72 -7.31
CA GLY A 115 18.26 -10.78 -8.26
C GLY A 115 17.00 -11.58 -7.86
N MET A 116 16.12 -10.99 -7.05
CA MET A 116 14.88 -11.64 -6.63
C MET A 116 13.84 -11.66 -7.76
N PRO A 117 12.99 -12.70 -7.86
CA PRO A 117 11.97 -12.81 -8.90
C PRO A 117 10.78 -11.89 -8.60
N VAL A 118 10.93 -10.60 -8.87
CA VAL A 118 9.83 -9.63 -8.80
C VAL A 118 9.19 -9.51 -10.17
N ASP A 119 7.86 -9.66 -10.25
CA ASP A 119 7.12 -9.57 -11.49
C ASP A 119 7.19 -8.16 -12.10
N GLY A 120 7.44 -8.08 -13.42
CA GLY A 120 7.56 -6.80 -14.14
C GLY A 120 6.24 -6.01 -14.15
N SER A 121 5.10 -6.70 -14.21
CA SER A 121 3.78 -6.06 -14.18
C SER A 121 3.53 -5.39 -12.83
N LEU A 122 3.94 -6.02 -11.73
CA LEU A 122 3.84 -5.45 -10.39
C LEU A 122 4.68 -4.17 -10.27
N LEU A 123 5.86 -4.14 -10.88
CA LEU A 123 6.75 -2.98 -10.85
C LEU A 123 6.15 -1.79 -11.61
N VAL A 124 5.61 -2.02 -12.80
CA VAL A 124 4.91 -1.00 -13.59
C VAL A 124 3.67 -0.51 -12.85
N PHE A 125 2.83 -1.45 -12.39
CA PHE A 125 1.60 -1.13 -11.68
C PHE A 125 1.85 -0.33 -10.41
N SER A 126 2.80 -0.75 -9.57
CA SER A 126 3.13 -0.05 -8.32
C SER A 126 3.65 1.36 -8.59
N SER A 127 4.43 1.55 -9.66
CA SER A 127 4.92 2.88 -10.06
C SER A 127 3.77 3.80 -10.48
N VAL A 128 2.86 3.32 -11.32
CA VAL A 128 1.67 4.09 -11.75
C VAL A 128 0.78 4.42 -10.56
N THR A 129 0.53 3.44 -9.70
CA THR A 129 -0.28 3.64 -8.48
C THR A 129 0.37 4.63 -7.52
N ALA A 130 1.69 4.56 -7.33
CA ALA A 130 2.42 5.52 -6.50
C ALA A 130 2.30 6.94 -7.04
N ILE A 131 2.46 7.14 -8.34
CA ILE A 131 2.28 8.44 -8.99
C ILE A 131 0.86 8.96 -8.75
N ALA A 132 -0.17 8.15 -9.01
CA ALA A 132 -1.57 8.54 -8.80
C ALA A 132 -1.86 8.94 -7.35
N ILE A 133 -1.36 8.18 -6.38
CA ILE A 133 -1.50 8.49 -4.96
C ILE A 133 -0.79 9.79 -4.60
N LEU A 134 0.45 10.01 -5.09
CA LEU A 134 1.19 11.24 -4.85
C LEU A 134 0.46 12.46 -5.43
N PHE A 135 -0.15 12.34 -6.60
CA PHE A 135 -1.02 13.40 -7.14
C PHE A 135 -2.19 13.74 -6.21
N ARG A 136 -2.80 12.73 -5.56
CA ARG A 136 -3.86 12.96 -4.57
C ARG A 136 -3.36 13.65 -3.30
N HIS A 137 -2.05 13.66 -3.06
CA HIS A 137 -1.44 14.35 -1.92
C HIS A 137 -1.05 15.81 -2.21
N LYS A 138 -1.33 16.36 -3.41
CA LYS A 138 -0.97 17.75 -3.75
C LYS A 138 -1.44 18.79 -2.72
N GLY A 139 -2.64 18.61 -2.15
CA GLY A 139 -3.16 19.48 -1.10
C GLY A 139 -2.39 19.36 0.22
N ASN A 140 -1.91 18.16 0.55
CA ASN A 140 -1.07 17.94 1.73
C ASN A 140 0.30 18.59 1.55
N ILE A 141 0.89 18.46 0.35
CA ILE A 141 2.17 19.08 0.02
C ILE A 141 2.06 20.60 0.18
N LYS A 142 1.00 21.22 -0.36
CA LYS A 142 0.76 22.66 -0.19
C LYS A 142 0.65 23.06 1.28
N ARG A 143 -0.09 22.28 2.10
CA ARG A 143 -0.22 22.57 3.53
C ARG A 143 1.09 22.36 4.31
N LEU A 144 1.88 21.34 3.94
CA LEU A 144 3.22 21.12 4.54
C LEU A 144 4.15 22.29 4.26
N LEU A 145 4.20 22.79 3.01
CA LEU A 145 5.01 23.93 2.64
C LEU A 145 4.59 25.22 3.36
N ASN A 146 3.28 25.38 3.61
CA ASN A 146 2.72 26.53 4.32
C ASN A 146 2.71 26.36 5.85
N GLY A 147 3.19 25.23 6.39
CA GLY A 147 3.18 24.95 7.83
C GLY A 147 1.78 24.72 8.44
N THR A 148 0.75 24.48 7.59
CA THR A 148 -0.65 24.34 8.00
C THR A 148 -1.16 22.89 7.92
N GLU A 149 -0.28 21.89 7.73
CA GLU A 149 -0.67 20.49 7.68
C GLU A 149 -1.02 19.97 9.07
N ASN A 150 -2.05 19.11 9.15
CA ASN A 150 -2.50 18.50 10.39
C ASN A 150 -1.40 17.62 11.00
N ARG A 151 -1.03 17.94 12.25
CA ARG A 151 -0.04 17.21 13.03
C ARG A 151 -0.72 16.39 14.12
N ILE A 152 -0.30 15.14 14.29
CA ILE A 152 -0.77 14.31 15.41
C ILE A 152 -0.29 14.97 16.73
N SER A 153 -1.24 15.43 17.55
CA SER A 153 -0.95 16.04 18.85
C SER A 153 -0.61 15.01 19.92
N SER A 154 -1.28 13.85 19.90
CA SER A 154 -1.09 12.76 20.86
C SER A 154 -1.37 11.41 20.20
N PHE A 155 -0.56 10.40 20.53
CA PHE A 155 -0.83 8.99 20.21
C PHE A 155 -1.62 8.27 21.31
N LYS A 156 -1.99 8.97 22.39
CA LYS A 156 -2.85 8.41 23.43
C LYS A 156 -4.29 8.31 22.92
N PRO A 157 -4.99 7.23 23.22
CA PRO A 157 -6.41 7.13 22.88
C PRO A 157 -7.16 8.30 23.55
N ALA A 158 -8.11 8.88 22.83
CA ALA A 158 -8.97 9.91 23.39
C ALA A 158 -9.69 9.32 24.61
N LYS A 159 -9.57 9.97 25.78
CA LYS A 159 -10.37 9.62 26.92
C LYS A 159 -11.83 9.81 26.53
N GLY A 160 -12.60 8.71 26.43
CA GLY A 160 -14.02 8.78 26.15
C GLY A 160 -14.65 9.72 27.17
N HIS A 161 -15.28 10.79 26.71
CA HIS A 161 -16.24 11.53 27.54
C HIS A 161 -17.43 10.60 27.75
N ILE A 162 -17.39 9.83 28.85
CA ILE A 162 -18.60 9.23 29.39
C ILE A 162 -19.40 10.42 29.91
N ASN A 163 -20.41 10.85 29.14
CA ASN A 163 -21.40 11.80 29.62
C ASN A 163 -22.01 11.16 30.88
N LYS A 164 -21.61 11.65 32.06
CA LYS A 164 -22.38 11.40 33.26
C LYS A 164 -23.72 12.12 33.05
N GLU A 165 -24.76 11.34 32.79
CA GLU A 165 -26.12 11.87 32.88
C GLU A 165 -26.28 12.52 34.25
N PRO A 166 -26.89 13.72 34.35
CA PRO A 166 -27.19 14.33 35.60
C PRO A 166 -28.22 13.42 36.31
N SER A 167 -27.84 12.90 37.48
CA SER A 167 -28.74 12.21 38.37
C SER A 167 -29.85 13.19 38.78
N SER A 168 -31.05 12.92 38.28
CA SER A 168 -32.33 13.51 38.75
C SER A 168 -32.62 13.14 40.19
#